data_4f3ba905023d3595f48ef30c99ae1fcf
#
_entry.id   4f3ba905023d3595f48ef30c99ae1fcf
#
_cell.length_a   1.000
_cell.length_b   1.000
_cell.length_c   1.000
_cell.angle_alpha   90.00
_cell.angle_beta   90.00
_cell.angle_gamma   90.00
#
_symmetry.space_group_name_H-M   'P 1'
#
loop_
_entity.id
_entity.type
_entity.pdbx_description
1 polymer ?
#
loop_
_entity_poly.entity_id
_entity_poly.type
_entity_poly.pdbx_seq_one_letter_code
_entity_poly.pdbx_strand_id
1 'polypeptide(L)'
;MAKWRYLIASMLVASSTVNAQEASSETSTKKWQHSIEIYAQALNIRGDTTIGNLSSEVDVDPAFIMDNFDMGAMLRLEGIYDNQWGYYLDYSFMELSAKSNSVIGNAGILNGKLEIRQGVLEAKGFKRYQYDLGAIDYMVGLRWWDNDIDSKLYTNNGTPLNSRSLDEDWVDYLIGVRWTKELNKNWTVHTSLDIGLGSDTDFTSSLLTGARYQINDWSDLNLAYKSTWVDYENKGTFEYDTASQGFLVGWAVHF
;
A
#
# COMPACT_ATOMS: atom_id res chain seq x y z
N MET A 1 1.49 11.17 -25.40
CA MET A 1 0.02 11.20 -25.22
C MET A 1 -0.50 9.79 -25.41
N ALA A 2 -0.41 8.96 -24.43
CA ALA A 2 -0.96 7.60 -24.46
C ALA A 2 -1.99 7.49 -23.33
N LYS A 3 -3.25 7.40 -23.74
CA LYS A 3 -4.41 7.24 -22.88
C LYS A 3 -4.43 5.81 -22.33
N TRP A 4 -4.01 5.62 -21.09
CA TRP A 4 -4.33 4.41 -20.32
C TRP A 4 -5.35 4.77 -19.23
N ARG A 5 -6.54 5.07 -19.70
CA ARG A 5 -7.72 5.18 -18.85
C ARG A 5 -8.46 3.83 -18.90
N TYR A 6 -8.74 3.27 -17.71
CA TYR A 6 -9.62 2.14 -17.44
C TYR A 6 -9.10 0.74 -17.79
N LEU A 7 -8.33 0.14 -16.90
CA LEU A 7 -8.38 -1.30 -16.68
C LEU A 7 -9.13 -1.55 -15.36
N ILE A 8 -10.45 -1.37 -15.42
CA ILE A 8 -11.34 -2.01 -14.46
C ILE A 8 -11.34 -3.49 -14.87
N ALA A 9 -10.58 -4.30 -14.13
CA ALA A 9 -10.66 -5.74 -14.24
C ALA A 9 -12.05 -6.18 -13.77
N SER A 10 -12.94 -6.46 -14.72
CA SER A 10 -14.18 -7.17 -14.47
C SER A 10 -13.83 -8.56 -13.94
N MET A 11 -13.89 -8.77 -12.62
CA MET A 11 -13.86 -10.10 -12.02
C MET A 11 -15.12 -10.83 -12.43
N LEU A 12 -14.99 -11.72 -13.41
CA LEU A 12 -15.98 -12.72 -13.74
C LEU A 12 -16.08 -13.71 -12.56
N VAL A 13 -17.15 -13.61 -11.79
CA VAL A 13 -17.56 -14.64 -10.85
C VAL A 13 -18.07 -15.82 -11.68
N ALA A 14 -17.22 -16.81 -11.93
CA ALA A 14 -17.64 -18.10 -12.47
C ALA A 14 -18.33 -18.89 -11.35
N SER A 15 -19.66 -18.92 -11.37
CA SER A 15 -20.45 -19.84 -10.55
C SER A 15 -20.29 -21.26 -11.07
N SER A 16 -19.41 -22.06 -10.46
CA SER A 16 -19.35 -23.49 -10.68
C SER A 16 -20.42 -24.19 -9.85
N THR A 17 -21.39 -24.82 -10.53
CA THR A 17 -22.35 -25.76 -9.91
C THR A 17 -21.58 -26.98 -9.40
N VAL A 18 -21.54 -27.17 -8.10
CA VAL A 18 -20.98 -28.36 -7.46
C VAL A 18 -22.00 -29.47 -7.55
N ASN A 19 -21.74 -30.50 -8.38
CA ASN A 19 -22.41 -31.81 -8.27
C ASN A 19 -21.84 -32.53 -7.05
N ALA A 20 -22.71 -32.78 -6.07
CA ALA A 20 -22.39 -33.62 -4.93
C ALA A 20 -22.28 -35.07 -5.41
N GLN A 21 -21.06 -35.59 -5.51
CA GLN A 21 -20.78 -37.01 -5.63
C GLN A 21 -20.07 -37.46 -4.36
N GLU A 22 -20.69 -38.40 -3.66
CA GLU A 22 -20.11 -39.02 -2.46
C GLU A 22 -18.72 -39.55 -2.78
N ALA A 23 -17.71 -39.00 -2.14
CA ALA A 23 -16.34 -39.45 -2.21
C ALA A 23 -15.81 -39.73 -0.81
N SER A 24 -15.34 -40.94 -0.67
CA SER A 24 -14.49 -41.47 0.39
C SER A 24 -13.57 -40.43 0.95
N SER A 25 -13.49 -40.34 2.30
CA SER A 25 -12.64 -39.46 3.09
C SER A 25 -11.15 -39.73 2.85
N GLU A 26 -10.61 -39.21 1.76
CA GLU A 26 -9.22 -38.82 1.71
C GLU A 26 -9.16 -37.39 2.21
N THR A 27 -8.51 -37.19 3.34
CA THR A 27 -8.15 -35.87 3.85
C THR A 27 -7.14 -35.28 2.87
N SER A 28 -7.63 -34.73 1.75
CA SER A 28 -6.82 -33.94 0.83
C SER A 28 -6.42 -32.69 1.57
N THR A 29 -5.24 -32.69 2.18
CA THR A 29 -4.60 -31.47 2.64
C THR A 29 -4.47 -30.57 1.43
N LYS A 30 -5.26 -29.48 1.38
CA LYS A 30 -5.15 -28.47 0.34
C LYS A 30 -3.71 -28.01 0.30
N LYS A 31 -2.97 -28.30 -0.76
CA LYS A 31 -1.56 -27.88 -0.89
C LYS A 31 -1.43 -26.34 -0.93
N TRP A 32 -2.41 -25.67 -1.51
CA TRP A 32 -2.50 -24.22 -1.52
C TRP A 32 -3.52 -23.74 -0.50
N GLN A 33 -3.14 -22.69 0.23
CA GLN A 33 -3.99 -21.90 1.09
C GLN A 33 -3.87 -20.45 0.63
N HIS A 34 -4.99 -19.78 0.40
CA HIS A 34 -5.04 -18.41 -0.04
C HIS A 34 -5.79 -17.55 0.96
N SER A 35 -5.43 -16.28 1.01
CA SER A 35 -6.20 -15.28 1.72
C SER A 35 -6.27 -13.98 0.93
N ILE A 36 -7.39 -13.29 1.07
CA ILE A 36 -7.58 -11.94 0.59
C ILE A 36 -7.95 -11.06 1.79
N GLU A 37 -7.28 -9.94 1.95
CA GLU A 37 -7.50 -8.98 3.03
C GLU A 37 -7.83 -7.61 2.43
N ILE A 38 -8.95 -7.04 2.83
CA ILE A 38 -9.27 -5.63 2.59
C ILE A 38 -8.95 -4.88 3.87
N TYR A 39 -8.24 -3.77 3.76
CA TYR A 39 -7.82 -3.02 4.93
C TYR A 39 -7.92 -1.51 4.73
N ALA A 40 -7.92 -0.78 5.84
CA ALA A 40 -7.76 0.66 5.88
C ALA A 40 -6.62 1.02 6.83
N GLN A 41 -5.90 2.08 6.52
CA GLN A 41 -4.81 2.61 7.35
C GLN A 41 -5.07 4.07 7.69
N ALA A 42 -4.96 4.40 8.97
CA ALA A 42 -4.93 5.79 9.46
C ALA A 42 -3.53 6.35 9.18
N LEU A 43 -3.34 6.82 7.95
CA LEU A 43 -2.04 7.15 7.40
C LEU A 43 -1.60 8.55 7.85
N ASN A 44 -0.33 8.67 8.26
CA ASN A 44 0.39 9.91 8.47
C ASN A 44 1.63 9.88 7.57
N ILE A 45 1.84 10.93 6.76
CA ILE A 45 2.99 11.05 5.85
C ILE A 45 3.82 12.24 6.29
N ARG A 46 5.11 12.03 6.57
CA ARG A 46 6.06 13.06 6.98
C ARG A 46 7.36 12.93 6.22
N GLY A 47 7.99 14.07 5.97
CA GLY A 47 9.29 14.16 5.32
C GLY A 47 9.41 15.37 4.44
N ASP A 48 10.27 15.28 3.45
CA ASP A 48 10.55 16.36 2.51
C ASP A 48 10.24 15.92 1.08
N THR A 49 9.73 16.82 0.28
CA THR A 49 9.57 16.63 -1.16
C THR A 49 10.08 17.82 -1.92
N THR A 50 10.74 17.58 -3.04
CA THR A 50 11.22 18.62 -3.96
C THR A 50 10.64 18.37 -5.34
N ILE A 51 10.03 19.39 -5.94
CA ILE A 51 9.54 19.40 -7.31
C ILE A 51 10.26 20.49 -8.10
N GLY A 52 11.23 20.11 -8.92
CA GLY A 52 12.13 21.04 -9.58
C GLY A 52 12.97 21.84 -8.59
N ASN A 53 12.76 23.16 -8.48
CA ASN A 53 13.49 24.04 -7.56
C ASN A 53 12.67 24.38 -6.29
N LEU A 54 11.55 23.71 -6.05
CA LEU A 54 10.66 23.97 -4.92
C LEU A 54 10.71 22.80 -3.94
N SER A 55 11.32 23.00 -2.80
CA SER A 55 11.30 22.06 -1.68
C SER A 55 10.20 22.43 -0.70
N SER A 56 9.52 21.44 -0.15
CA SER A 56 8.47 21.59 0.84
C SER A 56 8.54 20.46 1.85
N GLU A 57 8.40 20.80 3.12
CA GLU A 57 8.12 19.83 4.16
C GLU A 57 6.70 19.27 3.97
N VAL A 58 6.58 17.94 4.08
CA VAL A 58 5.33 17.20 4.03
C VAL A 58 4.95 16.79 5.45
N ASP A 59 3.81 17.25 5.94
CA ASP A 59 3.20 16.78 7.19
C ASP A 59 1.70 16.60 6.96
N VAL A 60 1.34 15.41 6.51
CA VAL A 60 -0.02 15.01 6.17
C VAL A 60 -0.51 14.07 7.25
N ASP A 61 -1.40 14.54 8.10
CA ASP A 61 -1.99 13.75 9.17
C ASP A 61 -3.28 13.01 8.71
N PRO A 62 -3.78 12.03 9.49
CA PRO A 62 -5.00 11.30 9.14
C PRO A 62 -6.24 12.19 9.02
N ALA A 63 -6.32 13.30 9.74
CA ALA A 63 -7.46 14.22 9.66
C ALA A 63 -7.44 14.96 8.32
N PHE A 64 -6.28 15.45 7.89
CA PHE A 64 -6.12 16.05 6.56
C PHE A 64 -6.50 15.08 5.44
N ILE A 65 -6.06 13.80 5.55
CA ILE A 65 -6.42 12.77 4.58
C ILE A 65 -7.94 12.59 4.54
N MET A 66 -8.59 12.44 5.68
CA MET A 66 -10.04 12.23 5.75
C MET A 66 -10.85 13.42 5.20
N ASP A 67 -10.38 14.65 5.44
CA ASP A 67 -11.06 15.87 4.98
C ASP A 67 -10.94 16.09 3.46
N ASN A 68 -9.89 15.53 2.84
CA ASN A 68 -9.57 15.72 1.42
C ASN A 68 -9.63 14.40 0.62
N PHE A 69 -10.15 13.34 1.20
CA PHE A 69 -10.22 12.01 0.60
C PHE A 69 -11.27 11.94 -0.51
N ASP A 70 -10.84 11.62 -1.71
CA ASP A 70 -11.73 11.39 -2.84
C ASP A 70 -11.99 9.90 -3.05
N MET A 71 -10.93 9.09 -3.10
CA MET A 71 -11.02 7.65 -3.30
C MET A 71 -9.80 6.91 -2.75
N GLY A 72 -10.01 5.65 -2.35
CA GLY A 72 -8.91 4.77 -1.96
C GLY A 72 -9.34 3.31 -1.91
N ALA A 73 -8.34 2.44 -2.07
CA ALA A 73 -8.51 1.00 -1.92
C ALA A 73 -7.21 0.40 -1.41
N MET A 74 -7.32 -0.50 -0.43
CA MET A 74 -6.18 -1.23 0.10
C MET A 74 -6.53 -2.72 0.16
N LEU A 75 -5.76 -3.51 -0.57
CA LEU A 75 -6.01 -4.94 -0.78
C LEU A 75 -4.72 -5.72 -0.66
N ARG A 76 -4.78 -6.84 0.04
CA ARG A 76 -3.68 -7.82 0.14
C ARG A 76 -4.16 -9.20 -0.29
N LEU A 77 -3.37 -9.85 -1.13
CA LEU A 77 -3.56 -11.23 -1.54
C LEU A 77 -2.32 -12.03 -1.13
N GLU A 78 -2.53 -13.14 -0.45
CA GLU A 78 -1.46 -14.05 -0.06
C GLU A 78 -1.81 -15.48 -0.43
N GLY A 79 -0.82 -16.25 -0.85
CA GLY A 79 -0.94 -17.68 -1.06
C GLY A 79 0.27 -18.41 -0.54
N ILE A 80 0.04 -19.57 0.10
CA ILE A 80 1.11 -20.44 0.56
C ILE A 80 0.88 -21.87 0.08
N TYR A 81 1.94 -22.45 -0.48
CA TYR A 81 1.96 -23.84 -0.96
C TYR A 81 2.68 -24.73 0.02
N ASP A 82 2.00 -25.78 0.48
CA ASP A 82 2.54 -26.82 1.37
C ASP A 82 3.22 -26.23 2.63
N ASN A 83 2.72 -25.08 3.09
CA ASN A 83 3.26 -24.32 4.22
C ASN A 83 4.78 -23.99 4.11
N GLN A 84 5.32 -23.94 2.90
CA GLN A 84 6.76 -23.71 2.65
C GLN A 84 7.05 -22.55 1.71
N TRP A 85 6.33 -22.44 0.59
CA TRP A 85 6.56 -21.42 -0.41
C TRP A 85 5.31 -20.60 -0.62
N GLY A 86 5.47 -19.33 -0.84
CA GLY A 86 4.29 -18.52 -1.08
C GLY A 86 4.59 -17.21 -1.79
N TYR A 87 3.52 -16.49 -2.02
CA TYR A 87 3.54 -15.16 -2.57
C TYR A 87 2.71 -14.19 -1.71
N TYR A 88 3.06 -12.93 -1.79
CA TYR A 88 2.42 -11.82 -1.12
C TYR A 88 2.28 -10.68 -2.12
N LEU A 89 1.06 -10.22 -2.32
CA LEU A 89 0.74 -9.05 -3.14
C LEU A 89 -0.04 -8.08 -2.27
N ASP A 90 0.41 -6.83 -2.22
CA ASP A 90 -0.25 -5.77 -1.44
C ASP A 90 -0.38 -4.55 -2.36
N TYR A 91 -1.60 -4.08 -2.57
CA TYR A 91 -1.87 -2.89 -3.35
C TYR A 91 -2.60 -1.87 -2.50
N SER A 92 -2.04 -0.69 -2.42
CA SER A 92 -2.67 0.48 -1.81
C SER A 92 -2.79 1.60 -2.83
N PHE A 93 -3.95 2.21 -2.89
CA PHE A 93 -4.26 3.33 -3.75
C PHE A 93 -4.99 4.40 -2.95
N MET A 94 -4.61 5.67 -3.17
CA MET A 94 -5.22 6.82 -2.53
C MET A 94 -5.26 8.01 -3.48
N GLU A 95 -6.40 8.70 -3.51
CA GLU A 95 -6.60 9.96 -4.22
C GLU A 95 -7.10 11.02 -3.24
N LEU A 96 -6.42 12.15 -3.21
CA LEU A 96 -6.72 13.29 -2.35
C LEU A 96 -6.92 14.55 -3.20
N SER A 97 -7.88 15.41 -2.81
CA SER A 97 -8.12 16.70 -3.44
C SER A 97 -8.25 17.79 -2.40
N ALA A 98 -7.20 18.56 -2.22
CA ALA A 98 -7.15 19.68 -1.29
C ALA A 98 -7.37 21.01 -2.01
N LYS A 99 -8.18 21.90 -1.42
CA LYS A 99 -8.41 23.25 -1.89
C LYS A 99 -8.03 24.26 -0.82
N SER A 100 -7.26 25.27 -1.21
CA SER A 100 -6.92 26.40 -0.34
C SER A 100 -7.45 27.69 -0.92
N ASN A 101 -8.18 28.46 -0.12
CA ASN A 101 -8.77 29.75 -0.51
C ASN A 101 -7.91 30.94 -0.07
N SER A 102 -6.66 30.75 0.33
CA SER A 102 -5.85 31.78 1.00
C SER A 102 -4.36 31.68 0.70
N VAL A 103 -3.98 31.39 -0.54
CA VAL A 103 -2.57 31.49 -0.92
C VAL A 103 -2.23 32.97 -1.13
N ILE A 104 -1.37 33.53 -0.29
CA ILE A 104 -0.90 34.93 -0.42
C ILE A 104 0.26 34.93 -1.41
N GLY A 105 0.04 35.46 -2.60
CA GLY A 105 1.07 35.68 -3.60
C GLY A 105 1.32 37.16 -3.87
N ASN A 106 2.33 37.48 -4.67
CA ASN A 106 2.64 38.88 -5.06
C ASN A 106 1.49 39.57 -5.84
N ALA A 107 0.47 38.82 -6.28
CA ALA A 107 -0.69 39.29 -7.00
C ALA A 107 -1.98 39.35 -6.16
N GLY A 108 -1.91 39.19 -4.83
CA GLY A 108 -3.06 39.18 -3.90
C GLY A 108 -3.47 37.80 -3.44
N ILE A 109 -4.73 37.64 -2.99
CA ILE A 109 -5.27 36.36 -2.52
C ILE A 109 -5.49 35.44 -3.75
N LEU A 110 -4.92 34.26 -3.71
CA LEU A 110 -5.03 33.24 -4.73
C LEU A 110 -5.75 32.02 -4.19
N ASN A 111 -6.42 31.26 -5.04
CA ASN A 111 -6.97 29.97 -4.74
C ASN A 111 -6.04 28.88 -5.27
N GLY A 112 -5.73 27.89 -4.44
CA GLY A 112 -4.95 26.74 -4.80
C GLY A 112 -5.81 25.47 -4.85
N LYS A 113 -5.53 24.58 -5.80
CA LYS A 113 -6.03 23.19 -5.83
C LYS A 113 -4.83 22.28 -5.94
N LEU A 114 -4.79 21.27 -5.06
CA LEU A 114 -3.79 20.21 -5.07
C LEU A 114 -4.53 18.88 -5.18
N GLU A 115 -4.20 18.10 -6.20
CA GLU A 115 -4.69 16.75 -6.41
C GLU A 115 -3.48 15.82 -6.31
N ILE A 116 -3.57 14.80 -5.44
CA ILE A 116 -2.52 13.79 -5.25
C ILE A 116 -3.15 12.44 -5.47
N ARG A 117 -2.56 11.66 -6.36
CA ARG A 117 -2.87 10.26 -6.57
C ARG A 117 -1.61 9.43 -6.33
N GLN A 118 -1.69 8.48 -5.42
CA GLN A 118 -0.60 7.58 -5.11
C GLN A 118 -1.07 6.14 -5.15
N GLY A 119 -0.38 5.31 -5.94
CA GLY A 119 -0.51 3.86 -5.98
C GLY A 119 0.79 3.21 -5.50
N VAL A 120 0.69 2.17 -4.67
CA VAL A 120 1.85 1.37 -4.27
C VAL A 120 1.49 -0.10 -4.40
N LEU A 121 2.25 -0.84 -5.21
CA LEU A 121 2.13 -2.29 -5.37
C LEU A 121 3.38 -2.96 -4.81
N GLU A 122 3.21 -3.82 -3.81
CA GLU A 122 4.25 -4.72 -3.33
C GLU A 122 3.97 -6.13 -3.84
N ALA A 123 4.98 -6.76 -4.45
CA ALA A 123 4.92 -8.15 -4.90
C ALA A 123 6.15 -8.91 -4.38
N LYS A 124 5.93 -9.91 -3.52
CA LYS A 124 7.00 -10.66 -2.87
C LYS A 124 6.75 -12.16 -2.98
N GLY A 125 7.81 -12.91 -3.30
CA GLY A 125 7.87 -14.35 -3.09
C GLY A 125 8.55 -14.66 -1.77
N PHE A 126 8.15 -15.74 -1.10
CA PHE A 126 8.78 -16.12 0.16
C PHE A 126 8.99 -17.62 0.31
N LYS A 127 9.95 -17.96 1.17
CA LYS A 127 10.16 -19.31 1.68
C LYS A 127 10.04 -19.33 3.18
N ARG A 128 9.14 -20.18 3.70
CA ARG A 128 8.83 -20.36 5.12
C ARG A 128 9.65 -21.46 5.75
N TYR A 129 10.15 -21.18 6.92
CA TYR A 129 10.78 -22.15 7.82
C TYR A 129 10.06 -22.12 9.16
N GLN A 130 9.81 -23.33 9.72
CA GLN A 130 9.16 -23.48 11.00
C GLN A 130 10.22 -23.63 12.10
N TYR A 131 10.04 -22.87 13.19
CA TYR A 131 10.88 -22.91 14.37
C TYR A 131 10.01 -22.98 15.64
N ASP A 132 10.59 -23.34 16.77
CA ASP A 132 9.87 -23.39 18.06
C ASP A 132 9.26 -22.04 18.46
N LEU A 133 9.91 -20.96 18.05
CA LEU A 133 9.44 -19.57 18.29
C LEU A 133 8.43 -19.06 17.27
N GLY A 134 8.03 -19.87 16.28
CA GLY A 134 7.11 -19.50 15.22
C GLY A 134 7.68 -19.70 13.81
N ALA A 135 6.94 -19.30 12.79
CA ALA A 135 7.36 -19.36 11.40
C ALA A 135 8.18 -18.11 11.02
N ILE A 136 9.21 -18.31 10.23
CA ILE A 136 9.98 -17.22 9.60
C ILE A 136 9.91 -17.40 8.10
N ASP A 137 9.43 -16.35 7.41
CA ASP A 137 9.42 -16.23 5.96
C ASP A 137 10.59 -15.35 5.52
N TYR A 138 11.46 -15.86 4.65
CA TYR A 138 12.46 -15.06 3.94
C TYR A 138 11.88 -14.63 2.61
N MET A 139 11.87 -13.32 2.37
CA MET A 139 11.12 -12.68 1.29
C MET A 139 12.06 -11.97 0.32
N VAL A 140 11.73 -12.04 -0.97
CA VAL A 140 12.33 -11.22 -2.03
C VAL A 140 11.21 -10.67 -2.91
N GLY A 141 11.36 -9.47 -3.42
CA GLY A 141 10.30 -8.90 -4.24
C GLY A 141 10.56 -7.51 -4.76
N LEU A 142 9.47 -6.85 -5.11
CA LEU A 142 9.43 -5.52 -5.71
C LEU A 142 8.42 -4.66 -4.96
N ARG A 143 8.67 -3.34 -4.94
CA ARG A 143 7.68 -2.30 -4.63
C ARG A 143 7.65 -1.33 -5.79
N TRP A 144 6.50 -1.20 -6.43
CA TRP A 144 6.26 -0.23 -7.48
C TRP A 144 5.46 0.92 -6.92
N TRP A 145 5.93 2.12 -7.17
CA TRP A 145 5.30 3.38 -6.82
C TRP A 145 4.76 4.05 -8.08
N ASP A 146 3.58 4.64 -7.98
CA ASP A 146 2.91 5.41 -9.02
C ASP A 146 2.35 6.68 -8.38
N ASN A 147 2.98 7.83 -8.64
CA ASN A 147 2.64 9.10 -8.05
C ASN A 147 2.29 10.11 -9.14
N ASP A 148 1.12 10.71 -9.02
CA ASP A 148 0.61 11.75 -9.90
C ASP A 148 0.15 12.94 -9.05
N ILE A 149 0.80 14.08 -9.21
CA ILE A 149 0.58 15.29 -8.41
C ILE A 149 0.24 16.45 -9.32
N ASP A 150 -1.00 16.92 -9.25
CA ASP A 150 -1.49 18.09 -9.96
C ASP A 150 -1.65 19.28 -9.02
N SER A 151 -0.94 20.37 -9.30
CA SER A 151 -1.08 21.65 -8.58
C SER A 151 -1.59 22.74 -9.52
N LYS A 152 -2.65 23.44 -9.10
CA LYS A 152 -3.28 24.51 -9.91
C LYS A 152 -3.49 25.75 -9.04
N LEU A 153 -3.08 26.91 -9.54
CA LEU A 153 -3.28 28.23 -8.92
C LEU A 153 -4.26 29.06 -9.75
N TYR A 154 -5.19 29.71 -9.08
CA TYR A 154 -6.23 30.55 -9.68
C TYR A 154 -6.27 31.92 -9.00
N THR A 155 -6.67 32.95 -9.76
CA THR A 155 -7.12 34.22 -9.18
C THR A 155 -8.47 34.04 -8.48
N ASN A 156 -8.86 35.02 -7.63
CA ASN A 156 -10.19 35.03 -6.99
C ASN A 156 -11.37 34.98 -8.00
N ASN A 157 -11.14 35.38 -9.23
CA ASN A 157 -12.15 35.33 -10.29
C ASN A 157 -12.16 33.99 -11.06
N GLY A 158 -11.39 33.00 -10.60
CA GLY A 158 -11.31 31.66 -11.23
C GLY A 158 -10.41 31.59 -12.49
N THR A 159 -9.65 32.64 -12.81
CA THR A 159 -8.73 32.61 -13.94
C THR A 159 -7.49 31.80 -13.56
N PRO A 160 -7.11 30.75 -14.34
CA PRO A 160 -5.92 29.98 -14.06
C PRO A 160 -4.65 30.82 -14.23
N LEU A 161 -3.75 30.78 -13.26
CA LEU A 161 -2.47 31.50 -13.28
C LEU A 161 -1.30 30.56 -13.58
N ASN A 162 -1.29 29.41 -12.95
CA ASN A 162 -0.24 28.41 -13.13
C ASN A 162 -0.80 27.01 -12.87
N SER A 163 -0.28 26.04 -13.59
CA SER A 163 -0.54 24.63 -13.34
C SER A 163 0.77 23.84 -13.49
N ARG A 164 1.00 22.92 -12.57
CA ARG A 164 2.09 21.95 -12.64
C ARG A 164 1.51 20.58 -12.48
N SER A 165 1.99 19.63 -13.28
CA SER A 165 1.70 18.22 -13.17
C SER A 165 3.03 17.47 -13.08
N LEU A 166 3.10 16.56 -12.15
CA LEU A 166 4.18 15.62 -11.96
C LEU A 166 3.59 14.23 -12.06
N ASP A 167 4.20 13.37 -12.86
CA ASP A 167 3.86 11.96 -13.05
C ASP A 167 5.18 11.19 -12.94
N GLU A 168 5.35 10.47 -11.83
CA GLU A 168 6.59 9.75 -11.51
C GLU A 168 6.26 8.34 -11.03
N ASP A 169 6.86 7.35 -11.69
CA ASP A 169 6.79 5.95 -11.30
C ASP A 169 8.17 5.33 -11.18
N TRP A 170 8.34 4.46 -10.20
CA TRP A 170 9.61 3.74 -10.01
C TRP A 170 9.40 2.38 -9.34
N VAL A 171 10.46 1.57 -9.36
CA VAL A 171 10.48 0.22 -8.80
C VAL A 171 11.67 0.05 -7.87
N ASP A 172 11.39 -0.41 -6.65
CA ASP A 172 12.39 -0.82 -5.67
C ASP A 172 12.49 -2.34 -5.62
N TYR A 173 13.70 -2.87 -5.48
CA TYR A 173 13.98 -4.29 -5.23
C TYR A 173 14.08 -4.52 -3.73
N LEU A 174 13.36 -5.51 -3.22
CA LEU A 174 13.20 -5.74 -1.79
C LEU A 174 13.77 -7.08 -1.35
N ILE A 175 14.40 -7.09 -0.18
CA ILE A 175 14.64 -8.29 0.62
C ILE A 175 14.01 -8.10 1.99
N GLY A 176 13.46 -9.15 2.58
CA GLY A 176 12.78 -9.01 3.86
C GLY A 176 12.63 -10.30 4.63
N VAL A 177 12.15 -10.15 5.84
CA VAL A 177 11.78 -11.26 6.73
C VAL A 177 10.42 -10.99 7.34
N ARG A 178 9.63 -12.05 7.54
CA ARG A 178 8.40 -12.00 8.32
C ARG A 178 8.42 -13.10 9.36
N TRP A 179 8.20 -12.73 10.59
CA TRP A 179 7.96 -13.64 11.69
C TRP A 179 6.47 -13.71 12.01
N THR A 180 5.97 -14.93 12.23
CA THR A 180 4.57 -15.17 12.58
C THR A 180 4.51 -16.21 13.70
N LYS A 181 3.72 -15.93 14.74
CA LYS A 181 3.54 -16.84 15.89
C LYS A 181 2.07 -16.93 16.29
N GLU A 182 1.54 -18.12 16.27
CA GLU A 182 0.26 -18.43 16.91
C GLU A 182 0.43 -18.43 18.44
N LEU A 183 -0.28 -17.53 19.13
CA LEU A 183 -0.27 -17.45 20.59
C LEU A 183 -1.27 -18.43 21.20
N ASN A 184 -2.41 -18.59 20.53
CA ASN A 184 -3.47 -19.55 20.88
C ASN A 184 -4.38 -19.75 19.64
N LYS A 185 -5.50 -20.46 19.81
CA LYS A 185 -6.42 -20.80 18.72
C LYS A 185 -6.97 -19.59 17.93
N ASN A 186 -7.05 -18.42 18.59
CA ASN A 186 -7.68 -17.26 18.00
C ASN A 186 -6.69 -16.11 17.67
N TRP A 187 -5.52 -16.09 18.31
CA TRP A 187 -4.58 -14.98 18.18
C TRP A 187 -3.28 -15.40 17.52
N THR A 188 -2.93 -14.69 16.47
CA THR A 188 -1.65 -14.80 15.78
C THR A 188 -0.99 -13.44 15.75
N VAL A 189 0.26 -13.34 16.20
CA VAL A 189 1.07 -12.14 16.06
C VAL A 189 1.99 -12.26 14.86
N HIS A 190 2.27 -11.13 14.22
CA HIS A 190 3.17 -11.09 13.06
C HIS A 190 3.99 -9.80 13.06
N THR A 191 5.21 -9.91 12.55
CA THR A 191 6.08 -8.75 12.27
C THR A 191 6.81 -9.02 10.97
N SER A 192 6.76 -8.07 10.05
CA SER A 192 7.46 -8.11 8.76
C SER A 192 8.34 -6.88 8.65
N LEU A 193 9.56 -7.09 8.20
CA LEU A 193 10.53 -6.04 7.88
C LEU A 193 11.08 -6.30 6.49
N ASP A 194 11.13 -5.30 5.65
CA ASP A 194 11.87 -5.31 4.40
C ASP A 194 12.74 -4.06 4.26
N ILE A 195 13.78 -4.21 3.47
CA ILE A 195 14.66 -3.13 3.03
C ILE A 195 14.90 -3.30 1.53
N GLY A 196 15.19 -2.20 0.86
CA GLY A 196 15.42 -2.23 -0.56
C GLY A 196 16.08 -0.98 -1.11
N LEU A 197 16.32 -1.02 -2.41
CA LEU A 197 16.89 0.05 -3.20
C LEU A 197 16.39 -0.06 -4.64
N GLY A 198 16.45 1.03 -5.39
CA GLY A 198 16.06 1.11 -6.80
C GLY A 198 17.14 1.74 -7.65
N SER A 199 16.82 2.07 -8.92
CA SER A 199 17.73 2.82 -9.80
C SER A 199 17.90 4.27 -9.35
N ASP A 200 16.83 4.85 -8.80
CA ASP A 200 16.74 6.24 -8.35
C ASP A 200 16.26 6.32 -6.88
N THR A 201 16.17 5.17 -6.19
CA THR A 201 15.91 5.04 -4.77
C THR A 201 17.20 4.64 -4.06
N ASP A 202 17.71 5.52 -3.22
CA ASP A 202 18.91 5.26 -2.42
C ASP A 202 18.62 4.26 -1.31
N PHE A 203 17.43 4.38 -0.68
CA PHE A 203 16.99 3.45 0.35
C PHE A 203 15.48 3.43 0.51
N THR A 204 14.90 2.24 0.72
CA THR A 204 13.53 2.07 1.17
C THR A 204 13.44 1.00 2.24
N SER A 205 12.50 1.13 3.16
CA SER A 205 12.21 0.12 4.17
C SER A 205 10.73 0.10 4.53
N SER A 206 10.25 -1.06 4.98
CA SER A 206 8.90 -1.16 5.54
C SER A 206 8.88 -2.06 6.76
N LEU A 207 8.18 -1.61 7.81
CA LEU A 207 7.86 -2.37 9.00
C LEU A 207 6.35 -2.53 9.09
N LEU A 208 5.88 -3.76 9.23
CA LEU A 208 4.51 -4.10 9.55
C LEU A 208 4.50 -4.98 10.78
N THR A 209 3.84 -4.58 11.86
CA THR A 209 3.72 -5.37 13.08
C THR A 209 2.29 -5.34 13.59
N GLY A 210 1.76 -6.50 14.03
CA GLY A 210 0.38 -6.56 14.45
C GLY A 210 -0.06 -7.91 14.97
N ALA A 211 -1.38 -8.03 15.15
CA ALA A 211 -2.04 -9.24 15.59
C ALA A 211 -3.29 -9.50 14.76
N ARG A 212 -3.52 -10.77 14.45
CA ARG A 212 -4.73 -11.27 13.80
C ARG A 212 -5.59 -11.98 14.83
N TYR A 213 -6.88 -11.68 14.80
CA TYR A 213 -7.89 -12.36 15.60
C TYR A 213 -8.78 -13.20 14.69
N GLN A 214 -8.74 -14.51 14.83
CA GLN A 214 -9.56 -15.44 14.09
C GLN A 214 -11.03 -15.35 14.58
N ILE A 215 -11.92 -14.88 13.70
CA ILE A 215 -13.36 -14.76 13.98
C ILE A 215 -14.01 -16.14 13.82
N ASN A 216 -13.62 -16.85 12.77
CA ASN A 216 -14.09 -18.19 12.42
C ASN A 216 -13.05 -18.89 11.53
N ASP A 217 -13.36 -20.13 11.06
CA ASP A 217 -12.41 -20.96 10.31
C ASP A 217 -11.99 -20.36 8.94
N TRP A 218 -12.72 -19.38 8.44
CA TRP A 218 -12.48 -18.79 7.12
C TRP A 218 -12.19 -17.29 7.14
N SER A 219 -12.21 -16.63 8.32
CA SER A 219 -11.95 -15.19 8.37
C SER A 219 -11.27 -14.74 9.67
N ASP A 220 -10.44 -13.69 9.55
CA ASP A 220 -9.81 -13.00 10.65
C ASP A 220 -9.87 -11.46 10.54
N LEU A 221 -9.71 -10.79 11.68
CA LEU A 221 -9.43 -9.37 11.76
C LEU A 221 -7.92 -9.17 11.99
N ASN A 222 -7.34 -8.21 11.28
CA ASN A 222 -5.96 -7.81 11.43
C ASN A 222 -5.89 -6.40 12.02
N LEU A 223 -5.20 -6.26 13.14
CA LEU A 223 -4.86 -4.97 13.75
C LEU A 223 -3.35 -4.84 13.72
N ALA A 224 -2.84 -3.85 12.98
CA ALA A 224 -1.42 -3.70 12.79
C ALA A 224 -1.01 -2.22 12.75
N TYR A 225 0.29 -2.00 12.83
CA TYR A 225 0.95 -0.75 12.54
C TYR A 225 1.88 -0.97 11.37
N LYS A 226 1.77 -0.14 10.33
CA LYS A 226 2.64 -0.16 9.16
C LYS A 226 3.40 1.17 9.08
N SER A 227 4.70 1.09 8.83
CA SER A 227 5.55 2.24 8.51
C SER A 227 6.37 1.91 7.28
N THR A 228 6.35 2.78 6.29
CA THR A 228 7.14 2.66 5.06
C THR A 228 7.93 3.93 4.89
N TRP A 229 9.23 3.82 4.73
CA TRP A 229 10.14 4.90 4.44
C TRP A 229 10.75 4.71 3.05
N VAL A 230 10.90 5.81 2.32
CA VAL A 230 11.53 5.85 1.01
C VAL A 230 12.31 7.13 0.85
N ASP A 231 13.52 7.01 0.32
CA ASP A 231 14.42 8.07 -0.08
C ASP A 231 14.67 7.90 -1.59
N TYR A 232 13.94 8.67 -2.37
CA TYR A 232 13.92 8.63 -3.83
C TYR A 232 14.33 9.99 -4.41
N GLU A 233 15.26 9.96 -5.38
CA GLU A 233 15.71 11.16 -6.09
C GLU A 233 15.82 10.89 -7.60
N ASN A 234 14.95 11.52 -8.38
CA ASN A 234 15.10 11.60 -9.83
C ASN A 234 15.87 12.88 -10.18
N LYS A 235 17.14 12.74 -10.49
CA LYS A 235 18.19 13.76 -10.74
C LYS A 235 17.68 15.15 -11.17
N GLY A 236 17.25 15.94 -10.20
CA GLY A 236 16.89 17.36 -10.35
C GLY A 236 15.44 17.64 -10.76
N THR A 237 14.56 16.62 -10.79
CA THR A 237 13.14 16.81 -11.13
C THR A 237 12.24 16.58 -9.92
N PHE A 238 12.48 15.51 -9.16
CA PHE A 238 11.65 15.11 -8.05
C PHE A 238 12.48 14.39 -6.97
N GLU A 239 12.32 14.82 -5.72
CA GLU A 239 12.83 14.16 -4.53
C GLU A 239 11.67 13.82 -3.61
N TYR A 240 11.69 12.63 -3.05
CA TYR A 240 10.66 12.13 -2.16
C TYR A 240 11.29 11.34 -1.01
N ASP A 241 11.71 12.08 0.04
CA ASP A 241 12.22 11.51 1.28
C ASP A 241 11.12 11.55 2.33
N THR A 242 10.35 10.47 2.43
CA THR A 242 9.16 10.44 3.27
C THR A 242 9.02 9.16 4.06
N ALA A 243 8.38 9.28 5.21
CA ALA A 243 7.88 8.20 6.03
C ALA A 243 6.34 8.21 6.05
N SER A 244 5.73 7.16 5.53
CA SER A 244 4.29 6.90 5.60
C SER A 244 4.02 5.89 6.69
N GLN A 245 3.25 6.25 7.73
CA GLN A 245 3.04 5.38 8.89
C GLN A 245 1.64 5.48 9.46
N GLY A 246 1.16 4.41 10.11
CA GLY A 246 -0.14 4.45 10.78
C GLY A 246 -0.69 3.11 11.19
N PHE A 247 -1.75 3.16 11.98
CA PHE A 247 -2.50 1.97 12.37
C PHE A 247 -3.36 1.48 11.20
N LEU A 248 -3.42 0.16 11.09
CA LEU A 248 -4.13 -0.56 10.05
C LEU A 248 -5.17 -1.47 10.69
N VAL A 249 -6.37 -1.48 10.11
CA VAL A 249 -7.44 -2.42 10.42
C VAL A 249 -7.82 -3.14 9.15
N GLY A 250 -7.73 -4.48 9.15
CA GLY A 250 -8.03 -5.32 8.00
C GLY A 250 -8.99 -6.45 8.34
N TRP A 251 -9.71 -6.91 7.35
CA TRP A 251 -10.51 -8.12 7.39
C TRP A 251 -10.06 -9.06 6.28
N ALA A 252 -9.65 -10.27 6.66
CA ALA A 252 -9.15 -11.27 5.75
C ALA A 252 -10.11 -12.47 5.64
N VAL A 253 -10.17 -13.04 4.45
CA VAL A 253 -10.90 -14.26 4.09
C VAL A 253 -9.92 -15.30 3.59
N HIS A 254 -10.04 -16.54 4.09
CA HIS A 254 -9.20 -17.70 3.76
C HIS A 254 -9.98 -18.72 2.91
N PHE A 255 -9.33 -19.32 1.91
CA PHE A 255 -9.97 -20.30 1.00
C PHE A 255 -8.99 -21.28 0.36
#